data_22efa51e680bd392175913ae08be10e7
#
_entry.id   22efa51e680bd392175913ae08be10e7
#
_cell.length_a   1.000
_cell.length_b   1.000
_cell.length_c   1.000
_cell.angle_alpha   90.00
_cell.angle_beta   90.00
_cell.angle_gamma   90.00
#
_symmetry.space_group_name_H-M   'P 1'
#
loop_
_entity.id
_entity.type
_entity.pdbx_description
1 polymer ?
#
loop_
_entity_poly.entity_id
_entity_poly.type
_entity_poly.pdbx_seq_one_letter_code
_entity_poly.pdbx_strand_id
1 'polypeptide(L)'
;MKSDQSGKESVREAQGVTITRSGSQASQKGPGDHFTGAVRVDPLFEPHEPSHASGGLVTFEPGARSAWHTHPLGQILIVTAGVGRVQSWGAPIEEIRPGDIVWTPPGVKHWHGAAPTTAMTHIAIQEKLDGKVVDWLEQVNDEQYRR
;
A
#
# COMPACT_ATOMS: atom_id res chain seq x y z
N MET A 1 17.79 -13.64 25.35
CA MET A 1 17.00 -14.77 25.01
C MET A 1 15.74 -14.43 24.24
N LYS A 2 15.01 -13.46 24.71
CA LYS A 2 13.78 -13.07 24.01
C LYS A 2 14.05 -12.55 22.63
N SER A 3 15.10 -11.76 22.46
CA SER A 3 15.39 -11.18 21.17
C SER A 3 15.71 -12.23 20.11
N ASP A 4 16.16 -13.40 20.55
CA ASP A 4 16.50 -14.44 19.60
C ASP A 4 15.28 -15.20 19.11
N GLN A 5 14.19 -15.05 19.82
CA GLN A 5 13.03 -15.89 19.52
C GLN A 5 12.39 -15.57 18.18
N SER A 6 12.41 -14.31 17.77
CA SER A 6 11.84 -13.97 16.48
C SER A 6 12.67 -14.59 15.36
N GLY A 7 14.00 -14.56 15.47
CA GLY A 7 14.85 -15.21 14.49
C GLY A 7 14.67 -16.72 14.49
N LYS A 8 14.52 -17.28 15.66
CA LYS A 8 14.28 -18.71 15.77
C LYS A 8 12.93 -19.11 15.21
N GLU A 9 11.93 -18.25 15.40
CA GLU A 9 10.63 -18.49 14.83
C GLU A 9 10.66 -18.47 13.32
N SER A 10 11.40 -17.54 12.73
CA SER A 10 11.58 -17.51 11.30
C SER A 10 12.13 -18.82 10.77
N VAL A 11 13.12 -19.37 11.47
CA VAL A 11 13.72 -20.63 11.08
C VAL A 11 12.77 -21.79 11.23
N ARG A 12 11.87 -21.71 12.22
CA ARG A 12 10.94 -22.79 12.53
C ARG A 12 9.61 -22.65 11.80
N GLU A 13 9.43 -21.60 11.05
CA GLU A 13 8.11 -21.27 10.50
C GLU A 13 7.57 -22.34 9.59
N ALA A 14 8.43 -23.15 8.96
CA ALA A 14 7.97 -24.23 8.10
C ALA A 14 7.11 -25.24 8.83
N GLN A 15 7.09 -25.20 10.17
CA GLN A 15 6.43 -26.20 10.98
C GLN A 15 5.08 -25.75 11.53
N GLY A 16 4.69 -24.53 11.33
CA GLY A 16 3.40 -24.09 11.86
C GLY A 16 3.05 -22.68 11.49
N VAL A 17 1.98 -22.22 12.13
CA VAL A 17 1.43 -20.88 11.90
C VAL A 17 2.33 -19.85 12.56
N THR A 18 2.58 -18.75 11.86
CA THR A 18 3.25 -17.60 12.45
C THR A 18 2.26 -16.45 12.58
N ILE A 19 2.41 -15.68 13.65
CA ILE A 19 1.54 -14.53 13.92
C ILE A 19 2.41 -13.29 14.07
N THR A 20 2.16 -12.29 13.23
CA THR A 20 2.75 -10.97 13.39
C THR A 20 1.74 -10.12 14.13
N ARG A 21 2.07 -9.74 15.37
CA ARG A 21 1.11 -9.04 16.21
C ARG A 21 0.92 -7.61 15.75
N SER A 22 -0.32 -7.13 15.87
CA SER A 22 -0.63 -5.74 15.63
C SER A 22 0.25 -4.86 16.52
N GLY A 23 0.83 -3.81 15.94
CA GLY A 23 1.68 -2.89 16.69
C GLY A 23 3.10 -3.38 16.91
N SER A 24 3.48 -4.54 16.39
CA SER A 24 4.83 -5.06 16.56
C SER A 24 5.82 -4.46 15.58
N GLN A 25 5.34 -3.81 14.53
CA GLN A 25 6.19 -3.16 13.54
C GLN A 25 5.98 -1.67 13.59
N ALA A 26 7.05 -0.90 13.44
CA ALA A 26 6.98 0.54 13.56
C ALA A 26 6.27 1.16 12.36
N SER A 27 5.42 2.16 12.62
CA SER A 27 4.86 2.99 11.57
C SER A 27 5.96 3.79 10.91
N GLN A 28 5.81 4.05 9.62
CA GLN A 28 6.77 4.81 8.86
C GLN A 28 6.07 5.96 8.15
N LYS A 29 6.79 7.08 8.04
CA LYS A 29 6.30 8.19 7.25
C LYS A 29 6.49 7.86 5.78
N GLY A 30 5.47 8.09 4.97
CA GLY A 30 5.58 7.91 3.52
C GLY A 30 6.62 8.87 2.95
N PRO A 31 7.59 8.37 2.15
CA PRO A 31 8.66 9.25 1.62
C PRO A 31 8.09 10.31 0.68
N GLY A 32 8.64 11.52 0.77
CA GLY A 32 8.21 12.63 -0.09
C GLY A 32 8.47 12.40 -1.57
N ASP A 33 9.35 11.47 -1.90
CA ASP A 33 9.60 11.12 -3.31
C ASP A 33 8.43 10.36 -3.91
N HIS A 34 7.65 9.66 -3.10
CA HIS A 34 6.60 8.76 -3.58
C HIS A 34 5.19 9.22 -3.20
N PHE A 35 5.08 10.27 -2.40
CA PHE A 35 3.80 10.77 -1.92
C PHE A 35 3.79 12.29 -1.88
N THR A 36 2.62 12.87 -2.08
CA THR A 36 2.34 14.28 -1.83
C THR A 36 1.44 14.35 -0.61
N GLY A 37 1.77 15.24 0.32
CA GLY A 37 1.02 15.36 1.56
C GLY A 37 1.48 14.36 2.62
N ALA A 38 0.77 14.32 3.74
CA ALA A 38 1.14 13.47 4.87
C ALA A 38 0.54 12.07 4.71
N VAL A 39 1.41 11.08 4.69
CA VAL A 39 1.04 9.67 4.51
C VAL A 39 1.81 8.85 5.54
N ARG A 40 1.13 7.87 6.15
CA ARG A 40 1.75 6.91 7.06
C ARG A 40 1.62 5.52 6.48
N VAL A 41 2.71 4.76 6.54
CA VAL A 41 2.77 3.39 6.07
C VAL A 41 3.07 2.49 7.26
N ASP A 42 2.18 1.54 7.52
CA ASP A 42 2.37 0.53 8.56
C ASP A 42 2.62 -0.81 7.86
N PRO A 43 3.84 -1.36 7.93
CA PRO A 43 4.10 -2.66 7.34
C PRO A 43 3.21 -3.72 7.95
N LEU A 44 2.68 -4.63 7.13
CA LEU A 44 1.86 -5.73 7.62
C LEU A 44 2.57 -7.06 7.48
N PHE A 45 3.01 -7.40 6.27
CA PHE A 45 3.71 -8.66 6.04
C PHE A 45 4.58 -8.60 4.81
N GLU A 46 5.66 -9.39 4.84
CA GLU A 46 6.55 -9.63 3.72
C GLU A 46 6.29 -11.02 3.18
N PRO A 47 6.77 -11.34 1.97
CA PRO A 47 6.51 -12.66 1.39
C PRO A 47 7.03 -13.80 2.25
N HIS A 48 6.23 -14.83 2.40
CA HIS A 48 6.62 -16.10 3.02
C HIS A 48 6.70 -17.13 1.91
N GLU A 49 7.91 -17.52 1.53
CA GLU A 49 8.10 -18.47 0.44
C GLU A 49 7.23 -19.71 0.61
N PRO A 50 6.57 -20.22 -0.43
CA PRO A 50 6.66 -19.80 -1.84
C PRO A 50 5.71 -18.65 -2.22
N SER A 51 5.01 -18.04 -1.26
CA SER A 51 4.14 -16.89 -1.53
C SER A 51 4.99 -15.68 -1.87
N HIS A 52 4.52 -14.87 -2.80
CA HIS A 52 5.18 -13.61 -3.17
C HIS A 52 4.44 -12.40 -2.64
N ALA A 53 3.36 -12.62 -1.89
CA ALA A 53 2.49 -11.54 -1.43
C ALA A 53 3.14 -10.73 -0.31
N SER A 54 2.96 -9.42 -0.37
CA SER A 54 3.35 -8.50 0.68
C SER A 54 2.22 -7.52 0.90
N GLY A 55 2.20 -6.86 2.05
CA GLY A 55 1.13 -5.94 2.33
C GLY A 55 1.50 -4.86 3.32
N GLY A 56 0.77 -3.75 3.24
CA GLY A 56 0.91 -2.63 4.14
C GLY A 56 -0.42 -1.93 4.36
N LEU A 57 -0.53 -1.25 5.47
CA LEU A 57 -1.68 -0.40 5.78
C LEU A 57 -1.22 1.04 5.53
N VAL A 58 -1.92 1.76 4.66
CA VAL A 58 -1.52 3.10 4.28
C VAL A 58 -2.62 4.08 4.64
N THR A 59 -2.25 5.12 5.38
CA THR A 59 -3.18 6.17 5.82
C THR A 59 -2.78 7.48 5.17
N PHE A 60 -3.74 8.08 4.46
CA PHE A 60 -3.55 9.35 3.75
C PHE A 60 -4.35 10.43 4.47
N GLU A 61 -3.69 11.52 4.84
CA GLU A 61 -4.41 12.70 5.34
C GLU A 61 -5.19 13.35 4.19
N PRO A 62 -6.19 14.21 4.48
CA PRO A 62 -6.96 14.85 3.41
C PRO A 62 -6.06 15.50 2.37
N GLY A 63 -6.31 15.20 1.11
CA GLY A 63 -5.54 15.73 -0.01
C GLY A 63 -4.25 15.00 -0.31
N ALA A 64 -3.80 14.10 0.55
CA ALA A 64 -2.58 13.34 0.32
C ALA A 64 -2.81 12.23 -0.68
N ARG A 65 -1.78 11.92 -1.47
CA ARG A 65 -1.88 10.89 -2.51
C ARG A 65 -0.51 10.35 -2.86
N SER A 66 -0.52 9.18 -3.48
CA SER A 66 0.70 8.58 -4.03
C SER A 66 1.11 9.30 -5.32
N ALA A 67 2.35 9.14 -5.72
CA ALA A 67 2.79 9.45 -7.07
C ALA A 67 2.14 8.48 -8.05
N TRP A 68 2.21 8.79 -9.35
CA TRP A 68 1.88 7.81 -10.39
C TRP A 68 2.85 6.65 -10.26
N HIS A 69 2.36 5.42 -10.43
CA HIS A 69 3.20 4.24 -10.29
C HIS A 69 2.56 3.02 -10.96
N THR A 70 3.35 1.96 -11.09
CA THR A 70 2.89 0.68 -11.62
C THR A 70 3.38 -0.44 -10.72
N HIS A 71 2.73 -1.60 -10.83
CA HIS A 71 3.13 -2.81 -10.11
C HIS A 71 3.34 -3.94 -11.11
N PRO A 72 4.44 -4.69 -11.02
CA PRO A 72 4.71 -5.75 -12.00
C PRO A 72 3.65 -6.85 -12.01
N LEU A 73 3.04 -7.15 -10.87
CA LEU A 73 2.01 -8.19 -10.77
C LEU A 73 0.66 -7.63 -10.33
N GLY A 74 0.48 -6.31 -10.43
CA GLY A 74 -0.76 -5.67 -10.03
C GLY A 74 -0.84 -5.43 -8.53
N GLN A 75 -1.96 -4.84 -8.10
CA GLN A 75 -2.16 -4.50 -6.70
C GLN A 75 -3.63 -4.59 -6.35
N ILE A 76 -3.90 -5.08 -5.14
CA ILE A 76 -5.24 -5.08 -4.57
C ILE A 76 -5.26 -4.07 -3.43
N LEU A 77 -6.24 -3.17 -3.43
CA LEU A 77 -6.48 -2.29 -2.30
C LEU A 77 -7.79 -2.70 -1.65
N ILE A 78 -7.81 -2.69 -0.33
CA ILE A 78 -9.02 -2.89 0.45
C ILE A 78 -9.18 -1.66 1.31
N VAL A 79 -10.20 -0.85 1.03
CA VAL A 79 -10.43 0.39 1.77
C VAL A 79 -11.03 0.05 3.11
N THR A 80 -10.45 0.57 4.20
CA THR A 80 -10.89 0.25 5.55
C THR A 80 -11.51 1.44 6.28
N ALA A 81 -11.16 2.68 5.90
CA ALA A 81 -11.68 3.87 6.58
C ALA A 81 -11.64 5.07 5.66
N GLY A 82 -12.55 5.99 5.87
CA GLY A 82 -12.54 7.30 5.22
C GLY A 82 -13.08 7.29 3.80
N VAL A 83 -12.62 8.24 3.00
CA VAL A 83 -13.03 8.41 1.60
C VAL A 83 -11.77 8.68 0.79
N GLY A 84 -11.59 7.94 -0.29
CA GLY A 84 -10.41 8.09 -1.12
C GLY A 84 -10.74 8.21 -2.60
N ARG A 85 -9.67 8.28 -3.38
CA ARG A 85 -9.72 8.41 -4.83
C ARG A 85 -8.68 7.49 -5.45
N VAL A 86 -9.02 6.99 -6.64
CA VAL A 86 -8.07 6.22 -7.45
C VAL A 86 -8.28 6.62 -8.90
N GLN A 87 -7.19 6.60 -9.67
CA GLN A 87 -7.27 6.95 -11.09
C GLN A 87 -6.23 6.17 -11.86
N SER A 88 -6.67 5.54 -12.96
CA SER A 88 -5.76 5.02 -13.97
C SER A 88 -5.45 6.14 -14.97
N TRP A 89 -4.23 6.15 -15.51
CA TRP A 89 -3.83 7.15 -16.50
C TRP A 89 -4.81 7.14 -17.68
N GLY A 90 -5.36 8.32 -17.99
CA GLY A 90 -6.30 8.47 -19.08
C GLY A 90 -7.76 8.15 -18.76
N ALA A 91 -8.05 7.78 -17.51
CA ALA A 91 -9.41 7.45 -17.07
C ALA A 91 -9.91 8.49 -16.06
N PRO A 92 -11.22 8.52 -15.76
CA PRO A 92 -11.73 9.40 -14.72
C PRO A 92 -11.28 8.99 -13.33
N ILE A 93 -11.26 9.94 -12.40
CA ILE A 93 -11.03 9.67 -10.98
C ILE A 93 -12.28 8.95 -10.44
N GLU A 94 -12.05 7.87 -9.70
CA GLU A 94 -13.12 7.11 -9.05
C GLU A 94 -13.03 7.31 -7.55
N GLU A 95 -14.18 7.54 -6.89
CA GLU A 95 -14.22 7.59 -5.44
C GLU A 95 -14.24 6.17 -4.89
N ILE A 96 -13.51 5.96 -3.80
CA ILE A 96 -13.46 4.65 -3.13
C ILE A 96 -13.81 4.83 -1.65
N ARG A 97 -14.54 3.86 -1.08
CA ARG A 97 -15.08 3.90 0.27
C ARG A 97 -14.84 2.59 1.02
N PRO A 98 -14.98 2.59 2.35
CA PRO A 98 -14.73 1.38 3.15
C PRO A 98 -15.52 0.20 2.61
N GLY A 99 -14.82 -0.93 2.47
CA GLY A 99 -15.37 -2.15 1.90
C GLY A 99 -15.14 -2.30 0.42
N ASP A 100 -14.75 -1.23 -0.27
CA ASP A 100 -14.44 -1.34 -1.70
C ASP A 100 -13.13 -2.07 -1.91
N ILE A 101 -13.09 -2.91 -2.94
CA ILE A 101 -11.89 -3.61 -3.38
C ILE A 101 -11.47 -3.01 -4.72
N VAL A 102 -10.23 -2.56 -4.80
CA VAL A 102 -9.69 -1.99 -6.03
C VAL A 102 -8.65 -2.95 -6.58
N TRP A 103 -8.85 -3.39 -7.82
CA TRP A 103 -7.85 -4.19 -8.52
C TRP A 103 -7.19 -3.34 -9.59
N THR A 104 -5.87 -3.18 -9.48
CA THR A 104 -5.06 -2.51 -10.50
C THR A 104 -4.24 -3.57 -11.21
N PRO A 105 -4.48 -3.80 -12.51
CA PRO A 105 -3.74 -4.84 -13.25
C PRO A 105 -2.25 -4.53 -13.38
N PRO A 106 -1.44 -5.55 -13.68
CA PRO A 106 -0.01 -5.35 -13.89
C PRO A 106 0.28 -4.27 -14.93
N GLY A 107 1.24 -3.40 -14.62
CA GLY A 107 1.71 -2.39 -15.56
C GLY A 107 0.81 -1.19 -15.76
N VAL A 108 -0.33 -1.13 -15.09
CA VAL A 108 -1.24 0.01 -15.24
C VAL A 108 -0.74 1.18 -14.41
N LYS A 109 -0.51 2.31 -15.08
CA LYS A 109 -0.10 3.55 -14.43
C LYS A 109 -1.29 4.15 -13.69
N HIS A 110 -1.14 4.35 -12.39
CA HIS A 110 -2.26 4.78 -11.54
C HIS A 110 -1.75 5.51 -10.29
N TRP A 111 -2.68 6.11 -9.57
CA TRP A 111 -2.42 6.67 -8.23
C TRP A 111 -3.65 6.45 -7.36
N HIS A 112 -3.45 6.53 -6.05
CA HIS A 112 -4.54 6.51 -5.08
C HIS A 112 -4.20 7.41 -3.92
N GLY A 113 -5.23 7.89 -3.22
CA GLY A 113 -5.07 8.80 -2.12
C GLY A 113 -6.37 9.16 -1.47
N ALA A 114 -6.31 10.13 -0.55
CA ALA A 114 -7.48 10.59 0.18
C ALA A 114 -8.31 11.57 -0.66
N ALA A 115 -9.56 11.74 -0.26
CA ALA A 115 -10.40 12.80 -0.76
C ALA A 115 -9.87 14.15 -0.27
N PRO A 116 -10.30 15.28 -0.88
CA PRO A 116 -9.74 16.58 -0.50
C PRO A 116 -9.95 16.98 0.95
N THR A 117 -11.05 16.54 1.56
CA THR A 117 -11.39 16.97 2.93
C THR A 117 -11.55 15.80 3.90
N THR A 118 -11.31 14.57 3.47
CA THR A 118 -11.49 13.39 4.31
C THR A 118 -10.29 12.45 4.14
N ALA A 119 -9.71 12.02 5.25
CA ALA A 119 -8.63 11.04 5.21
C ALA A 119 -9.12 9.69 4.70
N MET A 120 -8.19 8.85 4.26
CA MET A 120 -8.53 7.51 3.78
C MET A 120 -7.44 6.53 4.20
N THR A 121 -7.86 5.34 4.58
CA THR A 121 -6.95 4.25 4.93
C THR A 121 -7.29 3.02 4.10
N HIS A 122 -6.28 2.35 3.56
CA HIS A 122 -6.48 1.09 2.86
C HIS A 122 -5.38 0.10 3.19
N ILE A 123 -5.69 -1.17 3.00
CA ILE A 123 -4.69 -2.24 2.97
C ILE A 123 -4.27 -2.39 1.52
N ALA A 124 -2.96 -2.41 1.27
CA ALA A 124 -2.41 -2.62 -0.05
C ALA A 124 -1.71 -3.98 -0.08
N ILE A 125 -2.06 -4.81 -1.06
CA ILE A 125 -1.49 -6.14 -1.21
C ILE A 125 -0.95 -6.24 -2.63
N GLN A 126 0.32 -6.61 -2.76
CA GLN A 126 0.97 -6.81 -4.05
C GLN A 126 1.97 -7.95 -3.93
N GLU A 127 2.37 -8.48 -5.09
CA GLU A 127 3.33 -9.56 -5.12
C GLU A 127 4.66 -9.07 -5.65
N LYS A 128 5.75 -9.63 -5.12
CA LYS A 128 7.09 -9.35 -5.61
C LYS A 128 7.38 -10.15 -6.87
N LEU A 129 8.02 -9.49 -7.83
CA LEU A 129 8.58 -10.14 -9.02
C LEU A 129 10.03 -9.68 -9.13
N ASP A 130 10.96 -10.61 -9.03
CA ASP A 130 12.40 -10.32 -9.09
C ASP A 130 12.80 -9.23 -8.09
N GLY A 131 12.25 -9.34 -6.87
CA GLY A 131 12.59 -8.44 -5.79
C GLY A 131 11.89 -7.08 -5.82
N LYS A 132 10.99 -6.87 -6.77
CA LYS A 132 10.34 -5.57 -6.97
C LYS A 132 8.82 -5.69 -6.85
N VAL A 133 8.19 -4.72 -6.18
CA VAL A 133 6.72 -4.65 -6.06
C VAL A 133 6.13 -3.43 -6.76
N VAL A 134 6.95 -2.40 -7.04
CA VAL A 134 6.44 -1.12 -7.54
C VAL A 134 7.50 -0.42 -8.37
N ASP A 135 7.05 0.31 -9.39
CA ASP A 135 7.87 1.26 -10.14
C ASP A 135 7.26 2.64 -9.96
N TRP A 136 7.99 3.52 -9.27
CA TRP A 136 7.53 4.87 -8.99
C TRP A 136 7.79 5.78 -10.17
N LEU A 137 6.80 6.62 -10.50
CA LEU A 137 6.85 7.55 -11.61
C LEU A 137 6.68 8.98 -11.06
N GLU A 138 6.18 9.90 -11.86
CA GLU A 138 6.08 11.30 -11.45
C GLU A 138 4.96 11.53 -10.43
N GLN A 139 5.08 12.60 -9.67
CA GLN A 139 4.07 13.00 -8.71
C GLN A 139 2.77 13.41 -9.42
N VAL A 140 1.66 13.20 -8.72
CA VAL A 140 0.36 13.68 -9.17
C VAL A 140 0.25 15.14 -8.77
N ASN A 141 0.20 16.04 -9.75
CA ASN A 141 0.13 17.46 -9.43
C ASN A 141 -1.28 17.85 -8.97
N ASP A 142 -1.43 19.07 -8.43
CA ASP A 142 -2.70 19.50 -7.87
C ASP A 142 -3.82 19.53 -8.90
N GLU A 143 -3.49 19.91 -10.12
CA GLU A 143 -4.49 19.95 -11.16
C GLU A 143 -5.02 18.57 -11.50
N GLN A 144 -4.12 17.60 -11.64
CA GLN A 144 -4.51 16.21 -11.90
C GLN A 144 -5.35 15.66 -10.74
N TYR A 145 -4.94 15.96 -9.53
CA TYR A 145 -5.61 15.44 -8.33
C TYR A 145 -7.04 15.97 -8.22
N ARG A 146 -7.28 17.20 -8.63
CA ARG A 146 -8.60 17.84 -8.48
C ARG A 146 -9.61 17.45 -9.54
N ARG A 147 -9.17 16.80 -10.59
CA ARG A 147 -10.12 16.35 -11.63
C ARG A 147 -10.93 15.15 -11.18
#